data_58e8247d30b05f75cdb8fee6b571664f
#
_entry.id   58e8247d30b05f75cdb8fee6b571664f
#
_cell.length_a   1.000
_cell.length_b   1.000
_cell.length_c   1.000
_cell.angle_alpha   90.00
_cell.angle_beta   90.00
_cell.angle_gamma   90.00
#
_symmetry.space_group_name_H-M   'P 1'
#
loop_
_entity.id
_entity.type
_entity.pdbx_description
1 polymer ?
#
loop_
_entity_poly.entity_id
_entity_poly.type
_entity_poly.pdbx_seq_one_letter_code
_entity_poly.pdbx_strand_id
1 'polypeptide(L)'
;MILPSRRRHLIIHSNKTQRMQKIIILDFGSQTTQLIGRRVRELNTFCEILPYNKYPEDDKDVIGVILSGSPLSVYQDDAFHVDLSHIRGRLPILGICYGAQLMSYMYGGKVESAGTREYGRQNLQFVDTENPLFNGFEAHSQVWMSHGDSITKLPEGAVRIASTETVENAAYYIPGEQPVFGTQFHPEVFHSLQGTLLLKNFVVDICGSKQEWSAEAFVETTVKELREQLGSDRVILGLSGGVDSSVVAVLLHRAIGDRLTCIFVDHGMLRKNEFHDVMRDYEGLGLKVIGVDASEKFLSDLAGVKEPEQKRKIIGRDFVEVFNAEAKKITDAKWLAQGTIYPDRIESLNITGKVIKSHHNVGGLPKEMHLQLCEPIKWLFKDEVRRVGRSLGMPEHLISRHPFPGPGLAVRILGDITREKIRILQEADAIYIQNLREAGLYDEIWQAGAILLSEVRSVGVMGDERTYENPIALRAVTSSDAMTADFAHIPYEVLAKISNEIINKVKGVNRVCYDISSKPPSTIEWE
;
A
#
# COMPACT_ATOMS: atom_id res chain seq x y z
N MET A 1 40.83 -14.74 -35.21
CA MET A 1 39.96 -15.88 -34.90
C MET A 1 39.30 -15.57 -33.55
N ILE A 2 38.11 -14.96 -33.61
CA ILE A 2 37.37 -14.41 -32.47
C ILE A 2 36.31 -15.44 -32.10
N LEU A 3 36.38 -15.99 -30.87
CA LEU A 3 35.39 -16.91 -30.32
C LEU A 3 34.20 -16.14 -29.76
N PRO A 4 32.95 -16.54 -30.00
CA PRO A 4 31.77 -15.84 -29.49
C PRO A 4 31.49 -16.17 -28.03
N SER A 5 31.17 -15.11 -27.27
CA SER A 5 30.75 -15.18 -25.86
C SER A 5 29.44 -15.96 -25.71
N ARG A 6 29.46 -17.05 -25.00
CA ARG A 6 28.25 -17.78 -24.56
C ARG A 6 27.47 -16.96 -23.54
N ARG A 7 26.33 -16.39 -23.95
CA ARG A 7 25.28 -15.95 -23.03
C ARG A 7 24.72 -17.18 -22.32
N ARG A 8 24.99 -17.29 -21.02
CA ARG A 8 24.28 -18.23 -20.15
C ARG A 8 22.88 -17.70 -19.94
N HIS A 9 21.90 -18.31 -20.59
CA HIS A 9 20.50 -18.21 -20.21
C HIS A 9 20.37 -18.87 -18.83
N LEU A 10 20.02 -18.08 -17.82
CA LEU A 10 19.53 -18.62 -16.55
C LEU A 10 18.18 -19.29 -16.85
N ILE A 11 18.20 -20.62 -16.91
CA ILE A 11 16.98 -21.43 -16.88
C ILE A 11 16.48 -21.33 -15.44
N ILE A 12 15.42 -20.55 -15.25
CA ILE A 12 14.65 -20.55 -14.02
C ILE A 12 13.92 -21.89 -13.98
N HIS A 13 14.42 -22.82 -13.18
CA HIS A 13 13.69 -24.05 -12.87
C HIS A 13 12.42 -23.65 -12.13
N SER A 14 11.27 -23.76 -12.80
CA SER A 14 9.96 -23.70 -12.19
C SER A 14 9.79 -24.95 -11.33
N ASN A 15 10.08 -24.84 -10.05
CA ASN A 15 9.68 -25.84 -9.07
C ASN A 15 8.15 -25.86 -9.01
N LYS A 16 7.57 -27.06 -8.98
CA LYS A 16 6.14 -27.34 -8.81
C LYS A 16 5.66 -26.84 -7.44
N THR A 17 5.53 -25.52 -7.29
CA THR A 17 4.74 -24.91 -6.24
C THR A 17 3.29 -25.29 -6.48
N GLN A 18 2.54 -25.53 -5.42
CA GLN A 18 1.11 -25.80 -5.50
C GLN A 18 0.47 -24.71 -6.35
N ARG A 19 -0.11 -25.08 -7.52
CA ARG A 19 -0.66 -24.14 -8.49
C ARG A 19 -1.89 -23.49 -7.88
N MET A 20 -1.79 -22.22 -7.55
CA MET A 20 -2.89 -21.43 -6.99
C MET A 20 -3.62 -20.72 -8.13
N GLN A 21 -4.94 -20.93 -8.21
CA GLN A 21 -5.77 -20.19 -9.16
C GLN A 21 -5.65 -18.68 -8.96
N LYS A 22 -5.63 -17.94 -10.07
CA LYS A 22 -5.50 -16.48 -10.03
C LYS A 22 -6.30 -15.73 -11.07
N ILE A 23 -6.65 -14.49 -10.73
CA ILE A 23 -7.18 -13.49 -11.65
C ILE A 23 -6.03 -12.59 -12.11
N ILE A 24 -5.93 -12.35 -13.41
CA ILE A 24 -5.04 -11.32 -13.94
C ILE A 24 -5.82 -10.01 -14.10
N ILE A 25 -5.25 -8.94 -13.58
CA ILE A 25 -5.77 -7.59 -13.75
C ILE A 25 -4.82 -6.84 -14.66
N LEU A 26 -5.28 -6.50 -15.86
CA LEU A 26 -4.51 -5.69 -16.80
C LEU A 26 -4.72 -4.22 -16.49
N ASP A 27 -3.62 -3.55 -16.14
CA ASP A 27 -3.60 -2.15 -15.72
C ASP A 27 -3.42 -1.21 -16.91
N PHE A 28 -4.43 -0.37 -17.16
CA PHE A 28 -4.42 0.68 -18.17
C PHE A 28 -4.17 2.08 -17.56
N GLY A 29 -3.55 2.13 -16.38
CA GLY A 29 -3.17 3.39 -15.72
C GLY A 29 -4.27 4.01 -14.84
N SER A 30 -5.28 3.25 -14.46
CA SER A 30 -6.31 3.74 -13.54
C SER A 30 -5.77 3.93 -12.12
N GLN A 31 -6.19 4.99 -11.47
CA GLN A 31 -5.92 5.20 -10.05
C GLN A 31 -6.58 4.15 -9.15
N THR A 32 -7.62 3.47 -9.64
CA THR A 32 -8.39 2.47 -8.88
C THR A 32 -7.96 1.03 -9.17
N THR A 33 -6.96 0.77 -10.00
CA THR A 33 -6.53 -0.61 -10.33
C THR A 33 -6.15 -1.41 -9.09
N GLN A 34 -5.46 -0.80 -8.13
CA GLN A 34 -5.12 -1.48 -6.88
C GLN A 34 -6.34 -1.83 -6.03
N LEU A 35 -7.42 -1.05 -6.11
CA LEU A 35 -8.68 -1.37 -5.42
C LEU A 35 -9.34 -2.61 -6.03
N ILE A 36 -9.29 -2.79 -7.36
CA ILE A 36 -9.76 -4.02 -8.01
C ILE A 36 -9.02 -5.22 -7.40
N GLY A 37 -7.67 -5.15 -7.34
CA GLY A 37 -6.86 -6.20 -6.75
C GLY A 37 -7.23 -6.51 -5.30
N ARG A 38 -7.44 -5.49 -4.47
CA ARG A 38 -7.86 -5.65 -3.07
C ARG A 38 -9.21 -6.35 -2.97
N ARG A 39 -10.21 -5.95 -3.77
CA ARG A 39 -11.53 -6.60 -3.79
C ARG A 39 -11.44 -8.07 -4.17
N VAL A 40 -10.61 -8.43 -5.16
CA VAL A 40 -10.38 -9.84 -5.53
C VAL A 40 -9.73 -10.62 -4.37
N ARG A 41 -8.76 -10.01 -3.66
CA ARG A 41 -8.10 -10.62 -2.49
C ARG A 41 -9.02 -10.76 -1.28
N GLU A 42 -9.94 -9.84 -1.07
CA GLU A 42 -11.00 -9.93 -0.05
C GLU A 42 -11.93 -11.13 -0.30
N LEU A 43 -12.02 -11.61 -1.54
CA LEU A 43 -12.73 -12.83 -1.91
C LEU A 43 -11.86 -14.10 -1.76
N ASN A 44 -10.77 -14.05 -1.03
CA ASN A 44 -9.81 -15.14 -0.84
C ASN A 44 -9.28 -15.72 -2.18
N THR A 45 -9.14 -14.89 -3.19
CA THR A 45 -8.63 -15.25 -4.51
C THR A 45 -7.34 -14.50 -4.79
N PHE A 46 -6.30 -15.21 -5.21
CA PHE A 46 -5.06 -14.58 -5.62
C PHE A 46 -5.24 -13.80 -6.91
N CYS A 47 -4.60 -12.64 -7.02
CA CYS A 47 -4.56 -11.88 -8.27
C CYS A 47 -3.19 -11.25 -8.51
N GLU A 48 -2.86 -11.03 -9.77
CA GLU A 48 -1.72 -10.25 -10.20
C GLU A 48 -2.17 -9.06 -11.04
N ILE A 49 -1.62 -7.88 -10.70
CA ILE A 49 -1.80 -6.66 -11.50
C ILE A 49 -0.57 -6.54 -12.40
N LEU A 50 -0.82 -6.51 -13.69
CA LEU A 50 0.22 -6.46 -14.73
C LEU A 50 -0.04 -5.29 -15.67
N PRO A 51 0.99 -4.65 -16.25
CA PRO A 51 0.80 -3.71 -17.33
C PRO A 51 -0.05 -4.32 -18.45
N TYR A 52 -0.91 -3.51 -19.08
CA TYR A 52 -1.91 -3.95 -20.08
C TYR A 52 -1.35 -4.88 -21.18
N ASN A 53 -0.08 -4.75 -21.51
CA ASN A 53 0.63 -5.48 -22.56
C ASN A 53 1.51 -6.64 -22.06
N LYS A 54 1.32 -7.10 -20.81
CA LYS A 54 2.13 -8.14 -20.16
C LYS A 54 1.30 -9.34 -19.69
N TYR A 55 0.27 -9.70 -20.47
CA TYR A 55 -0.50 -10.90 -20.18
C TYR A 55 0.38 -12.16 -20.28
N PRO A 56 0.33 -13.09 -19.29
CA PRO A 56 1.13 -14.32 -19.29
C PRO A 56 0.42 -15.44 -20.08
N GLU A 57 0.68 -15.56 -21.37
CA GLU A 57 -0.05 -16.45 -22.31
C GLU A 57 -0.01 -17.94 -21.92
N ASP A 58 1.09 -18.40 -21.32
CA ASP A 58 1.30 -19.81 -20.96
C ASP A 58 0.89 -20.16 -19.52
N ASP A 59 0.36 -19.20 -18.76
CA ASP A 59 0.01 -19.42 -17.36
C ASP A 59 -1.35 -20.12 -17.21
N LYS A 60 -1.30 -21.40 -16.86
CA LYS A 60 -2.48 -22.27 -16.73
C LYS A 60 -3.26 -22.06 -15.42
N ASP A 61 -2.71 -21.27 -14.50
CA ASP A 61 -3.35 -20.99 -13.21
C ASP A 61 -4.30 -19.79 -13.31
N VAL A 62 -4.30 -19.09 -14.44
CA VAL A 62 -5.23 -17.98 -14.72
C VAL A 62 -6.62 -18.53 -14.98
N ILE A 63 -7.61 -18.05 -14.21
CA ILE A 63 -9.02 -18.46 -14.31
C ILE A 63 -9.93 -17.35 -14.84
N GLY A 64 -9.45 -16.12 -14.93
CA GLY A 64 -10.20 -14.98 -15.45
C GLY A 64 -9.35 -13.74 -15.57
N VAL A 65 -9.82 -12.76 -16.34
CA VAL A 65 -9.10 -11.51 -16.60
C VAL A 65 -10.01 -10.31 -16.33
N ILE A 66 -9.46 -9.30 -15.65
CA ILE A 66 -10.13 -8.01 -15.45
C ILE A 66 -9.31 -6.93 -16.17
N LEU A 67 -9.96 -6.10 -16.98
CA LEU A 67 -9.39 -4.91 -17.60
C LEU A 67 -9.77 -3.69 -16.80
N SER A 68 -8.79 -2.92 -16.34
CA SER A 68 -9.01 -1.75 -15.49
C SER A 68 -9.55 -0.54 -16.27
N GLY A 69 -9.84 0.54 -15.57
CA GLY A 69 -10.03 1.86 -16.14
C GLY A 69 -8.74 2.47 -16.69
N SER A 70 -8.86 3.63 -17.34
CA SER A 70 -7.74 4.44 -17.82
C SER A 70 -8.10 5.93 -17.75
N PRO A 71 -7.12 6.84 -17.61
CA PRO A 71 -7.35 8.27 -17.78
C PRO A 71 -7.51 8.69 -19.26
N LEU A 72 -7.22 7.79 -20.21
CA LEU A 72 -7.26 8.04 -21.65
C LEU A 72 -8.61 7.66 -22.26
N SER A 73 -8.93 8.24 -23.42
CA SER A 73 -10.03 7.80 -24.30
C SER A 73 -9.53 6.73 -25.28
N VAL A 74 -10.41 5.81 -25.67
CA VAL A 74 -10.10 4.77 -26.67
C VAL A 74 -9.79 5.32 -28.07
N TYR A 75 -10.06 6.59 -28.32
CA TYR A 75 -9.82 7.28 -29.59
C TYR A 75 -8.55 8.13 -29.61
N GLN A 76 -7.87 8.28 -28.50
CA GLN A 76 -6.63 9.05 -28.46
C GLN A 76 -5.51 8.27 -29.15
N ASP A 77 -4.59 9.00 -29.81
CA ASP A 77 -3.47 8.39 -30.52
C ASP A 77 -2.53 7.60 -29.60
N ASP A 78 -2.49 7.95 -28.32
CA ASP A 78 -1.73 7.30 -27.26
C ASP A 78 -2.58 6.31 -26.43
N ALA A 79 -3.79 5.96 -26.90
CA ALA A 79 -4.67 5.00 -26.24
C ALA A 79 -4.01 3.62 -26.09
N PHE A 80 -4.25 2.99 -24.96
CA PHE A 80 -3.71 1.66 -24.66
C PHE A 80 -4.56 0.58 -25.34
N HIS A 81 -4.05 0.00 -26.40
CA HIS A 81 -4.65 -1.15 -27.07
C HIS A 81 -3.97 -2.44 -26.64
N VAL A 82 -4.74 -3.50 -26.46
CA VAL A 82 -4.24 -4.85 -26.14
C VAL A 82 -4.87 -5.88 -27.08
N ASP A 83 -4.08 -6.85 -27.50
CA ASP A 83 -4.62 -8.00 -28.20
C ASP A 83 -5.27 -8.97 -27.20
N LEU A 84 -6.58 -9.13 -27.30
CA LEU A 84 -7.36 -10.05 -26.47
C LEU A 84 -7.63 -11.40 -27.17
N SER A 85 -7.11 -11.63 -28.37
CA SER A 85 -7.34 -12.87 -29.13
C SER A 85 -6.90 -14.13 -28.41
N HIS A 86 -5.84 -14.02 -27.58
CA HIS A 86 -5.32 -15.11 -26.77
C HIS A 86 -6.15 -15.38 -25.49
N ILE A 87 -7.05 -14.48 -25.13
CA ILE A 87 -7.85 -14.54 -23.89
C ILE A 87 -9.31 -14.85 -24.21
N ARG A 88 -9.88 -14.13 -25.19
CA ARG A 88 -11.29 -14.25 -25.59
C ARG A 88 -11.63 -15.67 -26.02
N GLY A 89 -12.74 -16.20 -25.50
CA GLY A 89 -13.18 -17.58 -25.77
C GLY A 89 -12.44 -18.65 -24.95
N ARG A 90 -11.38 -18.28 -24.23
CA ARG A 90 -10.62 -19.21 -23.35
C ARG A 90 -10.86 -18.94 -21.87
N LEU A 91 -11.04 -17.69 -21.49
CA LEU A 91 -11.24 -17.24 -20.13
C LEU A 91 -12.36 -16.20 -20.06
N PRO A 92 -13.13 -16.15 -18.94
CA PRO A 92 -14.03 -15.04 -18.67
C PRO A 92 -13.28 -13.71 -18.59
N ILE A 93 -13.87 -12.64 -19.14
CA ILE A 93 -13.30 -11.28 -19.11
C ILE A 93 -14.31 -10.31 -18.53
N LEU A 94 -13.84 -9.43 -17.62
CA LEU A 94 -14.59 -8.28 -17.11
C LEU A 94 -13.83 -6.99 -17.43
N GLY A 95 -14.43 -6.10 -18.23
CA GLY A 95 -13.92 -4.75 -18.44
C GLY A 95 -14.60 -3.76 -17.51
N ILE A 96 -13.81 -2.90 -16.86
CA ILE A 96 -14.29 -1.84 -15.98
C ILE A 96 -13.97 -0.50 -16.62
N CYS A 97 -14.97 0.36 -16.81
CA CYS A 97 -14.87 1.71 -17.37
C CYS A 97 -14.13 1.69 -18.74
N TYR A 98 -12.87 2.12 -18.80
CA TYR A 98 -12.07 2.06 -20.03
C TYR A 98 -11.99 0.63 -20.60
N GLY A 99 -11.79 -0.39 -19.76
CA GLY A 99 -11.74 -1.78 -20.20
C GLY A 99 -13.03 -2.22 -20.91
N ALA A 100 -14.19 -1.76 -20.43
CA ALA A 100 -15.48 -1.99 -21.10
C ALA A 100 -15.57 -1.24 -22.42
N GLN A 101 -15.16 0.02 -22.46
CA GLN A 101 -15.14 0.85 -23.68
C GLN A 101 -14.19 0.24 -24.72
N LEU A 102 -12.99 -0.17 -24.33
CA LEU A 102 -12.00 -0.77 -25.21
C LEU A 102 -12.55 -2.05 -25.87
N MET A 103 -13.13 -2.96 -25.11
CA MET A 103 -13.74 -4.17 -25.66
C MET A 103 -14.91 -3.86 -26.59
N SER A 104 -15.77 -2.90 -26.22
CA SER A 104 -16.86 -2.46 -27.09
C SER A 104 -16.33 -1.93 -28.42
N TYR A 105 -15.33 -1.06 -28.38
CA TYR A 105 -14.66 -0.51 -29.56
C TYR A 105 -14.02 -1.59 -30.44
N MET A 106 -13.24 -2.49 -29.84
CA MET A 106 -12.54 -3.58 -30.55
C MET A 106 -13.48 -4.57 -31.22
N TYR A 107 -14.68 -4.76 -30.67
CA TYR A 107 -15.65 -5.73 -31.18
C TYR A 107 -16.75 -5.11 -32.05
N GLY A 108 -16.54 -3.89 -32.55
CA GLY A 108 -17.44 -3.23 -33.52
C GLY A 108 -18.60 -2.45 -32.92
N GLY A 109 -18.57 -2.20 -31.61
CA GLY A 109 -19.43 -1.23 -30.96
C GLY A 109 -18.97 0.21 -31.21
N LYS A 110 -19.63 1.20 -30.57
CA LYS A 110 -19.29 2.60 -30.69
C LYS A 110 -19.18 3.23 -29.32
N VAL A 111 -18.09 3.95 -29.11
CA VAL A 111 -17.84 4.76 -27.91
C VAL A 111 -17.76 6.22 -28.37
N GLU A 112 -18.42 7.13 -27.70
CA GLU A 112 -18.44 8.54 -28.07
C GLU A 112 -18.24 9.40 -26.82
N SER A 113 -17.68 10.60 -27.03
CA SER A 113 -17.63 11.57 -25.95
C SER A 113 -19.04 11.91 -25.50
N ALA A 114 -19.31 11.70 -24.22
CA ALA A 114 -20.60 12.08 -23.65
C ALA A 114 -20.71 13.62 -23.68
N GLY A 115 -21.84 14.14 -24.14
CA GLY A 115 -22.09 15.59 -24.15
C GLY A 115 -22.10 16.21 -22.74
N THR A 116 -22.31 15.39 -21.73
CA THR A 116 -22.17 15.69 -20.30
C THR A 116 -21.24 14.65 -19.67
N ARG A 117 -20.19 15.11 -18.97
CA ARG A 117 -19.31 14.24 -18.21
C ARG A 117 -20.06 13.62 -17.05
N GLU A 118 -19.93 12.31 -16.85
CA GLU A 118 -20.59 11.59 -15.76
C GLU A 118 -19.59 11.25 -14.65
N TYR A 119 -19.69 12.02 -13.59
CA TYR A 119 -18.90 11.81 -12.37
C TYR A 119 -19.81 11.76 -11.16
N GLY A 120 -19.65 10.73 -10.33
CA GLY A 120 -20.35 10.64 -9.07
C GLY A 120 -21.33 9.47 -8.97
N ARG A 121 -22.27 9.60 -8.04
CA ARG A 121 -23.26 8.58 -7.70
C ARG A 121 -24.38 8.58 -8.71
N GLN A 122 -24.70 7.40 -9.23
CA GLN A 122 -25.87 7.14 -10.09
C GLN A 122 -26.60 5.91 -9.57
N ASN A 123 -27.91 5.83 -9.84
CA ASN A 123 -28.69 4.64 -9.53
C ASN A 123 -28.98 3.86 -10.82
N LEU A 124 -28.85 2.54 -10.75
CA LEU A 124 -29.24 1.67 -11.85
C LEU A 124 -30.77 1.74 -12.04
N GLN A 125 -31.22 2.03 -13.27
CA GLN A 125 -32.65 2.06 -13.62
C GLN A 125 -33.12 0.69 -14.10
N PHE A 126 -32.27 -0.01 -14.84
CA PHE A 126 -32.49 -1.37 -15.30
C PHE A 126 -31.32 -2.24 -14.88
N VAL A 127 -31.61 -3.43 -14.40
CA VAL A 127 -30.65 -4.49 -14.07
C VAL A 127 -31.27 -5.82 -14.47
N ASP A 128 -30.57 -6.57 -15.30
CA ASP A 128 -30.90 -7.96 -15.62
C ASP A 128 -30.38 -8.87 -14.52
N THR A 129 -31.22 -9.17 -13.54
CA THR A 129 -30.88 -10.01 -12.39
C THR A 129 -30.80 -11.51 -12.72
N GLU A 130 -31.28 -11.92 -13.90
CA GLU A 130 -31.11 -13.29 -14.41
C GLU A 130 -29.69 -13.51 -14.97
N ASN A 131 -28.99 -12.42 -15.31
CA ASN A 131 -27.62 -12.49 -15.76
C ASN A 131 -26.68 -12.84 -14.59
N PRO A 132 -25.76 -13.81 -14.73
CA PRO A 132 -24.87 -14.26 -13.66
C PRO A 132 -24.08 -13.14 -12.98
N LEU A 133 -23.68 -12.10 -13.72
CA LEU A 133 -22.92 -10.98 -13.15
C LEU A 133 -23.73 -10.18 -12.13
N PHE A 134 -25.04 -10.06 -12.34
CA PHE A 134 -25.96 -9.30 -11.48
C PHE A 134 -26.84 -10.16 -10.58
N ASN A 135 -26.50 -11.45 -10.44
CA ASN A 135 -27.22 -12.33 -9.53
C ASN A 135 -27.23 -11.77 -8.10
N GLY A 136 -28.43 -11.63 -7.53
CA GLY A 136 -28.65 -11.10 -6.18
C GLY A 136 -28.59 -9.56 -6.07
N PHE A 137 -28.52 -8.82 -7.19
CA PHE A 137 -28.59 -7.37 -7.16
C PHE A 137 -30.00 -6.85 -6.83
N GLU A 138 -30.04 -5.75 -6.09
CA GLU A 138 -31.26 -5.02 -5.81
C GLU A 138 -31.54 -4.03 -6.95
N ALA A 139 -32.81 -3.83 -7.24
CA ALA A 139 -33.25 -2.75 -8.15
C ALA A 139 -32.79 -1.39 -7.62
N HIS A 140 -32.39 -0.49 -8.52
CA HIS A 140 -31.93 0.86 -8.19
C HIS A 140 -30.66 0.95 -7.31
N SER A 141 -29.84 -0.11 -7.29
CA SER A 141 -28.56 -0.07 -6.57
C SER A 141 -27.68 1.09 -7.02
N GLN A 142 -27.07 1.79 -6.06
CA GLN A 142 -26.15 2.89 -6.33
C GLN A 142 -24.81 2.38 -6.87
N VAL A 143 -24.34 3.01 -7.95
CA VAL A 143 -23.04 2.79 -8.58
C VAL A 143 -22.27 4.10 -8.71
N TRP A 144 -20.95 4.01 -8.89
CA TRP A 144 -20.05 5.15 -9.09
C TRP A 144 -19.62 5.24 -10.54
N MET A 145 -19.96 6.36 -11.18
CA MET A 145 -19.50 6.71 -12.53
C MET A 145 -18.30 7.64 -12.48
N SER A 146 -17.35 7.47 -13.39
CA SER A 146 -16.18 8.32 -13.52
C SER A 146 -15.62 8.26 -14.94
N HIS A 147 -16.38 8.79 -15.91
CA HIS A 147 -15.99 8.74 -17.32
C HIS A 147 -16.46 9.96 -18.12
N GLY A 148 -15.67 10.30 -19.16
CA GLY A 148 -16.01 11.34 -20.13
C GLY A 148 -16.58 10.78 -21.43
N ASP A 149 -16.40 9.48 -21.69
CA ASP A 149 -16.87 8.78 -22.89
C ASP A 149 -17.89 7.71 -22.50
N SER A 150 -18.89 7.48 -23.36
CA SER A 150 -19.96 6.49 -23.14
C SER A 150 -20.09 5.53 -24.30
N ILE A 151 -20.46 4.29 -24.01
CA ILE A 151 -20.76 3.26 -25.01
C ILE A 151 -22.16 3.54 -25.56
N THR A 152 -22.22 4.09 -26.78
CA THR A 152 -23.48 4.47 -27.45
C THR A 152 -24.05 3.35 -28.31
N LYS A 153 -23.20 2.41 -28.77
CA LYS A 153 -23.63 1.22 -29.50
C LYS A 153 -22.85 0.01 -29.01
N LEU A 154 -23.57 -1.03 -28.65
CA LEU A 154 -22.96 -2.31 -28.28
C LEU A 154 -22.40 -3.06 -29.49
N PRO A 155 -21.39 -3.95 -29.29
CA PRO A 155 -20.95 -4.90 -30.28
C PRO A 155 -22.09 -5.80 -30.78
N GLU A 156 -21.95 -6.34 -31.99
CA GLU A 156 -22.92 -7.29 -32.53
C GLU A 156 -23.04 -8.53 -31.64
N GLY A 157 -24.27 -8.92 -31.30
CA GLY A 157 -24.56 -10.04 -30.40
C GLY A 157 -24.40 -9.72 -28.91
N ALA A 158 -23.97 -8.53 -28.54
CA ALA A 158 -23.93 -8.13 -27.15
C ALA A 158 -25.31 -7.75 -26.63
N VAL A 159 -25.54 -8.04 -25.34
CA VAL A 159 -26.81 -7.76 -24.65
C VAL A 159 -26.57 -6.73 -23.53
N ARG A 160 -27.42 -5.72 -23.47
CA ARG A 160 -27.43 -4.79 -22.35
C ARG A 160 -27.97 -5.48 -21.10
N ILE A 161 -27.22 -5.40 -19.99
CA ILE A 161 -27.59 -6.03 -18.71
C ILE A 161 -27.79 -5.01 -17.58
N ALA A 162 -27.40 -3.73 -17.77
CA ALA A 162 -27.78 -2.65 -16.87
C ALA A 162 -27.78 -1.29 -17.58
N SER A 163 -28.61 -0.35 -17.08
CA SER A 163 -28.61 1.06 -17.48
C SER A 163 -28.80 1.98 -16.27
N THR A 164 -28.39 3.25 -16.40
CA THR A 164 -28.77 4.35 -15.51
C THR A 164 -29.74 5.28 -16.22
N GLU A 165 -30.15 6.38 -15.59
CA GLU A 165 -30.98 7.40 -16.24
C GLU A 165 -30.29 8.05 -17.44
N THR A 166 -28.95 8.20 -17.36
CA THR A 166 -28.13 8.93 -18.33
C THR A 166 -27.27 8.01 -19.21
N VAL A 167 -26.93 6.79 -18.74
CA VAL A 167 -26.12 5.81 -19.48
C VAL A 167 -26.96 4.62 -19.87
N GLU A 168 -27.30 4.54 -21.15
CA GLU A 168 -28.10 3.44 -21.68
C GLU A 168 -27.39 2.09 -21.53
N ASN A 169 -26.09 2.02 -21.81
CA ASN A 169 -25.28 0.80 -21.76
C ASN A 169 -24.34 0.85 -20.56
N ALA A 170 -24.88 0.95 -19.33
CA ALA A 170 -24.09 0.97 -18.10
C ALA A 170 -23.37 -0.36 -17.82
N ALA A 171 -23.96 -1.47 -18.29
CA ALA A 171 -23.28 -2.77 -18.35
C ALA A 171 -23.80 -3.59 -19.52
N TYR A 172 -22.93 -4.43 -20.05
CA TYR A 172 -23.27 -5.35 -21.16
C TYR A 172 -22.60 -6.71 -20.99
N TYR A 173 -23.13 -7.68 -21.72
CA TYR A 173 -22.69 -9.06 -21.79
C TYR A 173 -22.53 -9.49 -23.25
N ILE A 174 -21.41 -10.12 -23.60
CA ILE A 174 -21.20 -10.76 -24.89
C ILE A 174 -21.18 -12.28 -24.65
N PRO A 175 -22.21 -13.03 -25.12
CA PRO A 175 -22.26 -14.45 -24.99
C PRO A 175 -21.15 -15.13 -25.80
N GLY A 176 -20.70 -16.31 -25.36
CA GLY A 176 -19.68 -17.07 -26.02
C GLY A 176 -19.30 -18.31 -25.21
N GLU A 177 -18.29 -19.05 -25.69
CA GLU A 177 -17.73 -20.20 -25.00
C GLU A 177 -17.24 -19.83 -23.59
N GLN A 178 -16.65 -18.62 -23.49
CA GLN A 178 -16.36 -17.93 -22.24
C GLN A 178 -16.99 -16.53 -22.29
N PRO A 179 -17.67 -16.11 -21.20
CA PRO A 179 -18.43 -14.86 -21.19
C PRO A 179 -17.51 -13.64 -21.12
N VAL A 180 -17.94 -12.56 -21.78
CA VAL A 180 -17.28 -11.25 -21.69
C VAL A 180 -18.28 -10.24 -21.13
N PHE A 181 -17.89 -9.52 -20.09
CA PHE A 181 -18.72 -8.50 -19.43
C PHE A 181 -18.03 -7.14 -19.49
N GLY A 182 -18.82 -6.08 -19.59
CA GLY A 182 -18.35 -4.72 -19.46
C GLY A 182 -19.23 -3.92 -18.50
N THR A 183 -18.62 -3.15 -17.61
CA THR A 183 -19.29 -2.18 -16.75
C THR A 183 -18.71 -0.79 -16.96
N GLN A 184 -19.56 0.22 -17.23
CA GLN A 184 -19.12 1.62 -17.33
C GLN A 184 -18.79 2.20 -15.95
N PHE A 185 -19.44 1.70 -14.90
CA PHE A 185 -19.21 2.10 -13.53
C PHE A 185 -18.09 1.29 -12.88
N HIS A 186 -17.63 1.78 -11.75
CA HIS A 186 -16.54 1.23 -10.96
C HIS A 186 -17.07 0.38 -9.79
N PRO A 187 -17.14 -0.97 -9.91
CA PRO A 187 -17.60 -1.84 -8.82
C PRO A 187 -16.61 -1.92 -7.66
N GLU A 188 -15.33 -1.60 -7.88
CA GLU A 188 -14.27 -1.68 -6.90
C GLU A 188 -14.31 -0.59 -5.83
N VAL A 189 -14.96 0.55 -6.13
CA VAL A 189 -14.97 1.70 -5.21
C VAL A 189 -16.11 1.59 -4.20
N PHE A 190 -15.90 2.13 -3.01
CA PHE A 190 -16.84 2.10 -1.89
C PHE A 190 -18.24 2.65 -2.22
N HIS A 191 -18.32 3.62 -3.14
CA HIS A 191 -19.60 4.25 -3.52
C HIS A 191 -20.49 3.36 -4.39
N SER A 192 -19.98 2.26 -4.94
CA SER A 192 -20.79 1.22 -5.60
C SER A 192 -21.25 0.22 -4.55
N LEU A 193 -22.46 0.41 -4.01
CA LEU A 193 -22.91 -0.30 -2.80
C LEU A 193 -22.89 -1.83 -2.93
N GLN A 194 -23.23 -2.35 -4.11
CA GLN A 194 -23.19 -3.78 -4.41
C GLN A 194 -22.00 -4.19 -5.29
N GLY A 195 -20.99 -3.33 -5.40
CA GLY A 195 -19.81 -3.60 -6.23
C GLY A 195 -19.03 -4.84 -5.81
N THR A 196 -18.92 -5.10 -4.49
CA THR A 196 -18.31 -6.33 -3.97
C THR A 196 -19.09 -7.58 -4.38
N LEU A 197 -20.42 -7.51 -4.43
CA LEU A 197 -21.26 -8.61 -4.90
C LEU A 197 -21.02 -8.88 -6.39
N LEU A 198 -20.93 -7.84 -7.22
CA LEU A 198 -20.62 -7.99 -8.65
C LEU A 198 -19.26 -8.67 -8.85
N LEU A 199 -18.24 -8.22 -8.14
CA LEU A 199 -16.91 -8.81 -8.25
C LEU A 199 -16.89 -10.25 -7.71
N LYS A 200 -17.65 -10.56 -6.65
CA LYS A 200 -17.84 -11.93 -6.16
C LYS A 200 -18.50 -12.81 -7.23
N ASN A 201 -19.58 -12.34 -7.85
CA ASN A 201 -20.23 -13.08 -8.92
C ASN A 201 -19.28 -13.37 -10.09
N PHE A 202 -18.45 -12.39 -10.48
CA PHE A 202 -17.45 -12.58 -11.53
C PHE A 202 -16.35 -13.57 -11.09
N VAL A 203 -15.68 -13.28 -9.99
CA VAL A 203 -14.47 -14.02 -9.57
C VAL A 203 -14.80 -15.43 -9.07
N VAL A 204 -15.85 -15.56 -8.25
CA VAL A 204 -16.17 -16.83 -7.60
C VAL A 204 -17.12 -17.66 -8.45
N ASP A 205 -18.24 -17.07 -8.88
CA ASP A 205 -19.30 -17.84 -9.50
C ASP A 205 -19.05 -18.06 -11.01
N ILE A 206 -18.51 -17.06 -11.73
CA ILE A 206 -18.27 -17.15 -13.18
C ILE A 206 -16.88 -17.73 -13.47
N CYS A 207 -15.81 -17.21 -12.84
CA CYS A 207 -14.45 -17.73 -13.04
C CYS A 207 -14.17 -19.03 -12.26
N GLY A 208 -15.00 -19.40 -11.30
CA GLY A 208 -14.87 -20.64 -10.53
C GLY A 208 -13.71 -20.65 -9.55
N SER A 209 -13.42 -19.52 -8.91
CA SER A 209 -12.36 -19.46 -7.89
C SER A 209 -12.65 -20.35 -6.71
N LYS A 210 -11.66 -21.15 -6.31
CA LYS A 210 -11.71 -22.01 -5.12
C LYS A 210 -11.49 -21.26 -3.80
N GLN A 211 -11.17 -19.97 -3.86
CA GLN A 211 -10.97 -19.13 -2.68
C GLN A 211 -9.91 -19.67 -1.70
N GLU A 212 -8.78 -20.15 -2.25
CA GLU A 212 -7.69 -20.79 -1.48
C GLU A 212 -6.65 -19.78 -0.95
N TRP A 213 -6.78 -18.50 -1.26
CA TRP A 213 -5.88 -17.46 -0.79
C TRP A 213 -6.21 -17.07 0.65
N SER A 214 -5.37 -17.49 1.62
CA SER A 214 -5.50 -17.11 3.03
C SER A 214 -4.14 -16.77 3.63
N ALA A 215 -4.14 -16.10 4.78
CA ALA A 215 -2.91 -15.77 5.50
C ALA A 215 -2.15 -17.02 5.93
N GLU A 216 -2.86 -18.05 6.37
CA GLU A 216 -2.28 -19.33 6.80
C GLU A 216 -1.62 -20.06 5.62
N ALA A 217 -2.34 -20.20 4.50
CA ALA A 217 -1.80 -20.83 3.29
C ALA A 217 -0.58 -20.06 2.75
N PHE A 218 -0.62 -18.73 2.82
CA PHE A 218 0.52 -17.90 2.46
C PHE A 218 1.73 -18.17 3.36
N VAL A 219 1.56 -18.22 4.69
CA VAL A 219 2.64 -18.49 5.64
C VAL A 219 3.30 -19.84 5.35
N GLU A 220 2.50 -20.89 5.21
CA GLU A 220 3.01 -22.24 4.95
C GLU A 220 3.79 -22.34 3.65
N THR A 221 3.22 -21.79 2.57
CA THR A 221 3.85 -21.79 1.25
C THR A 221 5.12 -20.96 1.25
N THR A 222 5.08 -19.73 1.79
CA THR A 222 6.23 -18.82 1.79
C THR A 222 7.38 -19.38 2.67
N VAL A 223 7.09 -19.95 3.83
CA VAL A 223 8.13 -20.57 4.67
C VAL A 223 8.81 -21.72 3.95
N LYS A 224 8.06 -22.54 3.20
CA LYS A 224 8.63 -23.62 2.40
C LYS A 224 9.52 -23.08 1.27
N GLU A 225 9.02 -22.10 0.50
CA GLU A 225 9.77 -21.47 -0.59
C GLU A 225 11.07 -20.81 -0.08
N LEU A 226 11.00 -20.10 1.06
CA LEU A 226 12.17 -19.48 1.68
C LEU A 226 13.22 -20.52 2.10
N ARG A 227 12.81 -21.67 2.63
CA ARG A 227 13.74 -22.77 2.97
C ARG A 227 14.46 -23.31 1.74
N GLU A 228 13.71 -23.49 0.65
CA GLU A 228 14.27 -23.96 -0.63
C GLU A 228 15.20 -22.91 -1.26
N GLN A 229 14.78 -21.64 -1.29
CA GLN A 229 15.52 -20.54 -1.90
C GLN A 229 16.84 -20.25 -1.15
N LEU A 230 16.76 -20.17 0.16
CA LEU A 230 17.88 -19.73 1.02
C LEU A 230 18.84 -20.88 1.39
N GLY A 231 18.37 -22.12 1.32
CA GLY A 231 19.18 -23.31 1.65
C GLY A 231 19.87 -23.18 3.02
N SER A 232 21.21 -23.22 3.03
CA SER A 232 22.02 -23.05 4.23
C SER A 232 22.56 -21.63 4.44
N ASP A 233 22.23 -20.70 3.56
CA ASP A 233 22.76 -19.33 3.57
C ASP A 233 22.22 -18.49 4.74
N ARG A 234 23.00 -17.45 5.11
CA ARG A 234 22.59 -16.44 6.09
C ARG A 234 21.94 -15.24 5.43
N VAL A 235 20.99 -14.66 6.15
CA VAL A 235 20.20 -13.51 5.70
C VAL A 235 20.39 -12.35 6.66
N ILE A 236 20.53 -11.15 6.13
CA ILE A 236 20.49 -9.90 6.88
C ILE A 236 19.16 -9.19 6.58
N LEU A 237 18.55 -8.60 7.59
CA LEU A 237 17.33 -7.79 7.48
C LEU A 237 17.49 -6.48 8.23
N GLY A 238 17.24 -5.35 7.56
CA GLY A 238 17.05 -4.07 8.22
C GLY A 238 15.65 -3.98 8.83
N LEU A 239 15.58 -3.77 10.14
CA LEU A 239 14.31 -3.53 10.83
C LEU A 239 14.03 -2.03 10.90
N SER A 240 12.81 -1.64 10.56
CA SER A 240 12.34 -0.26 10.70
C SER A 240 11.43 -0.05 11.92
N GLY A 241 11.17 -1.10 12.70
CA GLY A 241 10.15 -1.08 13.75
C GLY A 241 8.71 -1.12 13.21
N GLY A 242 8.51 -1.08 11.89
CA GLY A 242 7.20 -1.18 11.25
C GLY A 242 6.71 -2.62 11.08
N VAL A 243 5.39 -2.79 10.88
CA VAL A 243 4.77 -4.12 10.77
C VAL A 243 5.34 -4.96 9.61
N ASP A 244 5.70 -4.34 8.47
CA ASP A 244 6.18 -5.07 7.29
C ASP A 244 7.53 -5.76 7.58
N SER A 245 8.51 -5.01 8.06
CA SER A 245 9.81 -5.56 8.42
C SER A 245 9.72 -6.59 9.57
N SER A 246 8.78 -6.39 10.50
CA SER A 246 8.53 -7.35 11.59
C SER A 246 7.95 -8.67 11.07
N VAL A 247 6.97 -8.63 10.15
CA VAL A 247 6.40 -9.83 9.53
C VAL A 247 7.46 -10.58 8.72
N VAL A 248 8.31 -9.86 7.95
CA VAL A 248 9.44 -10.46 7.23
C VAL A 248 10.40 -11.14 8.18
N ALA A 249 10.74 -10.50 9.31
CA ALA A 249 11.62 -11.07 10.32
C ALA A 249 11.08 -12.39 10.88
N VAL A 250 9.79 -12.42 11.25
CA VAL A 250 9.17 -13.63 11.82
C VAL A 250 9.02 -14.74 10.77
N LEU A 251 8.66 -14.43 9.53
CA LEU A 251 8.62 -15.40 8.43
C LEU A 251 9.98 -16.03 8.17
N LEU A 252 11.04 -15.22 8.08
CA LEU A 252 12.41 -15.68 7.88
C LEU A 252 12.89 -16.49 9.07
N HIS A 253 12.64 -16.03 10.29
CA HIS A 253 13.03 -16.79 11.49
C HIS A 253 12.34 -18.16 11.52
N ARG A 254 11.06 -18.24 11.15
CA ARG A 254 10.33 -19.53 11.03
C ARG A 254 10.90 -20.43 9.93
N ALA A 255 11.46 -19.84 8.87
CA ALA A 255 12.05 -20.58 7.75
C ALA A 255 13.48 -21.05 8.06
N ILE A 256 14.35 -20.18 8.57
CA ILE A 256 15.80 -20.41 8.66
C ILE A 256 16.40 -20.26 10.07
N GLY A 257 15.60 -19.91 11.08
CA GLY A 257 16.04 -19.79 12.49
C GLY A 257 17.17 -18.78 12.67
N ASP A 258 18.21 -19.18 13.41
CA ASP A 258 19.35 -18.33 13.79
C ASP A 258 20.26 -17.88 12.64
N ARG A 259 19.99 -18.32 11.42
CA ARG A 259 20.66 -17.84 10.21
C ARG A 259 20.17 -16.47 9.76
N LEU A 260 19.08 -15.97 10.34
CA LEU A 260 18.63 -14.60 10.21
C LEU A 260 19.36 -13.71 11.22
N THR A 261 19.91 -12.58 10.77
CA THR A 261 20.40 -11.51 11.63
C THR A 261 19.69 -10.22 11.25
N CYS A 262 18.98 -9.63 12.20
CA CYS A 262 18.28 -8.37 12.04
C CYS A 262 19.14 -7.21 12.56
N ILE A 263 19.11 -6.05 11.90
CA ILE A 263 19.79 -4.82 12.32
C ILE A 263 18.72 -3.75 12.52
N PHE A 264 18.67 -3.18 13.72
CA PHE A 264 17.78 -2.08 14.07
C PHE A 264 18.60 -0.84 14.46
N VAL A 265 18.40 0.26 13.73
CA VAL A 265 19.19 1.49 13.91
C VAL A 265 18.37 2.53 14.66
N ASP A 266 18.89 3.01 15.78
CA ASP A 266 18.42 4.22 16.43
C ASP A 266 19.11 5.45 15.82
N HIS A 267 18.35 6.23 15.09
CA HIS A 267 18.83 7.48 14.49
C HIS A 267 18.57 8.70 15.41
N GLY A 268 18.16 8.49 16.66
CA GLY A 268 17.90 9.55 17.64
C GLY A 268 16.58 10.30 17.49
N MET A 269 15.77 9.97 16.45
CA MET A 269 14.48 10.62 16.16
C MET A 269 13.32 9.61 16.19
N LEU A 270 13.49 8.52 16.90
CA LEU A 270 12.42 7.56 17.21
C LEU A 270 11.44 8.16 18.23
N ARG A 271 10.26 7.56 18.38
CA ARG A 271 9.32 7.91 19.46
C ARG A 271 9.94 7.65 20.83
N LYS A 272 9.36 8.24 21.85
CA LYS A 272 9.81 8.03 23.23
C LYS A 272 9.88 6.54 23.58
N ASN A 273 11.03 6.09 24.07
CA ASN A 273 11.35 4.72 24.46
C ASN A 273 11.27 3.67 23.33
N GLU A 274 10.99 4.06 22.10
CA GLU A 274 10.71 3.14 21.00
C GLU A 274 11.84 2.15 20.74
N PHE A 275 13.10 2.59 20.81
CA PHE A 275 14.25 1.69 20.62
C PHE A 275 14.23 0.51 21.60
N HIS A 276 14.07 0.80 22.88
CA HIS A 276 14.04 -0.23 23.93
C HIS A 276 12.80 -1.11 23.84
N ASP A 277 11.65 -0.55 23.53
CA ASP A 277 10.41 -1.30 23.43
C ASP A 277 10.46 -2.26 22.23
N VAL A 278 10.93 -1.80 21.08
CA VAL A 278 11.11 -2.63 19.87
C VAL A 278 12.12 -3.75 20.09
N MET A 279 13.27 -3.46 20.73
CA MET A 279 14.27 -4.49 21.04
C MET A 279 13.71 -5.58 21.95
N ARG A 280 12.97 -5.20 22.99
CA ARG A 280 12.31 -6.14 23.91
C ARG A 280 11.26 -6.99 23.20
N ASP A 281 10.44 -6.38 22.35
CA ASP A 281 9.39 -7.09 21.60
C ASP A 281 10.01 -8.14 20.66
N TYR A 282 11.10 -7.81 19.98
CA TYR A 282 11.78 -8.73 19.09
C TYR A 282 12.53 -9.85 19.83
N GLU A 283 13.09 -9.57 20.99
CA GLU A 283 13.65 -10.60 21.86
C GLU A 283 12.56 -11.61 22.29
N GLY A 284 11.36 -11.11 22.64
CA GLY A 284 10.19 -11.93 22.94
C GLY A 284 9.74 -12.83 21.79
N LEU A 285 10.03 -12.46 20.54
CA LEU A 285 9.77 -13.26 19.34
C LEU A 285 10.92 -14.23 18.99
N GLY A 286 12.00 -14.28 19.80
CA GLY A 286 13.16 -15.12 19.56
C GLY A 286 14.08 -14.65 18.43
N LEU A 287 13.96 -13.40 18.00
CA LEU A 287 14.74 -12.85 16.91
C LEU A 287 16.13 -12.41 17.37
N LYS A 288 17.16 -12.71 16.57
CA LYS A 288 18.50 -12.18 16.76
C LYS A 288 18.60 -10.78 16.18
N VAL A 289 18.57 -9.76 17.04
CA VAL A 289 18.61 -8.35 16.62
C VAL A 289 19.87 -7.67 17.14
N ILE A 290 20.58 -6.98 16.24
CA ILE A 290 21.67 -6.06 16.56
C ILE A 290 21.08 -4.66 16.62
N GLY A 291 20.97 -4.10 17.82
CA GLY A 291 20.58 -2.70 18.02
C GLY A 291 21.80 -1.78 17.88
N VAL A 292 21.69 -0.76 17.04
CA VAL A 292 22.78 0.19 16.76
C VAL A 292 22.33 1.59 17.14
N ASP A 293 22.90 2.16 18.19
CA ASP A 293 22.71 3.58 18.50
C ASP A 293 23.64 4.42 17.61
N ALA A 294 23.08 5.10 16.64
CA ALA A 294 23.76 6.02 15.74
C ALA A 294 23.28 7.48 15.91
N SER A 295 22.56 7.76 17.01
CA SER A 295 21.90 9.05 17.25
C SER A 295 22.84 10.25 17.12
N GLU A 296 24.08 10.15 17.62
CA GLU A 296 25.09 11.22 17.52
C GLU A 296 25.43 11.56 16.07
N LYS A 297 25.64 10.53 15.23
CA LYS A 297 25.96 10.74 13.81
C LYS A 297 24.82 11.50 13.11
N PHE A 298 23.59 11.00 13.23
CA PHE A 298 22.44 11.61 12.55
C PHE A 298 22.20 13.04 13.02
N LEU A 299 22.25 13.30 14.32
CA LEU A 299 22.03 14.63 14.86
C LEU A 299 23.14 15.62 14.48
N SER A 300 24.39 15.15 14.38
CA SER A 300 25.52 15.95 13.91
C SER A 300 25.35 16.35 12.44
N ASP A 301 24.97 15.38 11.58
CA ASP A 301 24.84 15.61 10.14
C ASP A 301 23.58 16.43 9.79
N LEU A 302 22.57 16.45 10.67
CA LEU A 302 21.35 17.26 10.56
C LEU A 302 21.47 18.64 11.20
N ALA A 303 22.61 18.98 11.83
CA ALA A 303 22.73 20.25 12.53
C ALA A 303 22.53 21.45 11.60
N GLY A 304 21.56 22.33 11.92
CA GLY A 304 21.21 23.51 11.15
C GLY A 304 20.42 23.25 9.85
N VAL A 305 20.10 22.00 9.53
CA VAL A 305 19.33 21.65 8.34
C VAL A 305 17.84 21.86 8.61
N LYS A 306 17.20 22.75 7.82
CA LYS A 306 15.78 23.10 7.99
C LYS A 306 14.90 22.59 6.86
N GLU A 307 15.45 22.42 5.66
CA GLU A 307 14.72 22.09 4.47
C GLU A 307 14.32 20.60 4.48
N PRO A 308 13.01 20.24 4.34
CA PRO A 308 12.50 18.88 4.53
C PRO A 308 13.16 17.84 3.63
N GLU A 309 13.36 18.16 2.34
CA GLU A 309 13.95 17.22 1.41
C GLU A 309 15.44 16.97 1.69
N GLN A 310 16.17 17.97 2.22
CA GLN A 310 17.54 17.77 2.67
C GLN A 310 17.61 16.90 3.91
N LYS A 311 16.70 17.09 4.89
CA LYS A 311 16.59 16.19 6.06
C LYS A 311 16.42 14.74 5.59
N ARG A 312 15.48 14.48 4.68
CA ARG A 312 15.21 13.13 4.15
C ARG A 312 16.43 12.51 3.47
N LYS A 313 17.15 13.28 2.66
CA LYS A 313 18.37 12.83 1.96
C LYS A 313 19.51 12.48 2.92
N ILE A 314 19.74 13.32 3.93
CA ILE A 314 20.78 13.07 4.94
C ILE A 314 20.44 11.83 5.73
N ILE A 315 19.21 11.72 6.26
CA ILE A 315 18.77 10.58 7.05
C ILE A 315 18.87 9.28 6.22
N GLY A 316 18.42 9.30 4.97
CA GLY A 316 18.50 8.15 4.07
C GLY A 316 19.94 7.71 3.81
N ARG A 317 20.86 8.65 3.54
CA ARG A 317 22.30 8.38 3.37
C ARG A 317 22.89 7.76 4.62
N ASP A 318 22.68 8.40 5.76
CA ASP A 318 23.28 7.98 7.03
C ASP A 318 22.77 6.60 7.48
N PHE A 319 21.47 6.34 7.25
CA PHE A 319 20.91 5.02 7.51
C PHE A 319 21.61 3.94 6.68
N VAL A 320 21.82 4.18 5.38
CA VAL A 320 22.52 3.24 4.50
C VAL A 320 23.97 3.05 4.95
N GLU A 321 24.68 4.11 5.33
CA GLU A 321 26.06 4.02 5.81
C GLU A 321 26.16 3.18 7.10
N VAL A 322 25.31 3.46 8.10
CA VAL A 322 25.30 2.73 9.37
C VAL A 322 24.92 1.26 9.17
N PHE A 323 23.86 1.02 8.40
CA PHE A 323 23.42 -0.34 8.08
C PHE A 323 24.54 -1.14 7.38
N ASN A 324 25.20 -0.55 6.39
CA ASN A 324 26.27 -1.19 5.65
C ASN A 324 27.49 -1.48 6.53
N ALA A 325 27.82 -0.57 7.45
CA ALA A 325 28.92 -0.79 8.40
C ALA A 325 28.66 -2.01 9.31
N GLU A 326 27.43 -2.19 9.77
CA GLU A 326 27.04 -3.35 10.58
C GLU A 326 26.92 -4.63 9.74
N ALA A 327 26.32 -4.54 8.56
CA ALA A 327 26.15 -5.66 7.64
C ALA A 327 27.51 -6.27 7.21
N LYS A 328 28.54 -5.45 6.98
CA LYS A 328 29.90 -5.89 6.65
C LYS A 328 30.55 -6.73 7.74
N LYS A 329 30.13 -6.61 8.99
CA LYS A 329 30.63 -7.46 10.10
C LYS A 329 30.10 -8.90 10.01
N ILE A 330 29.06 -9.13 9.22
CA ILE A 330 28.39 -10.43 9.02
C ILE A 330 28.89 -10.99 7.68
N THR A 331 30.12 -11.50 7.68
CA THR A 331 30.92 -11.83 6.47
C THR A 331 30.37 -13.01 5.66
N ASP A 332 29.53 -13.86 6.26
CA ASP A 332 28.96 -15.07 5.66
C ASP A 332 27.51 -14.90 5.21
N ALA A 333 26.97 -13.67 5.26
CA ALA A 333 25.64 -13.39 4.72
C ALA A 333 25.68 -13.31 3.19
N LYS A 334 24.69 -13.91 2.55
CA LYS A 334 24.52 -13.87 1.09
C LYS A 334 23.23 -13.18 0.63
N TRP A 335 22.31 -12.95 1.54
CA TRP A 335 20.99 -12.40 1.24
C TRP A 335 20.70 -11.17 2.09
N LEU A 336 20.08 -10.17 1.42
CA LEU A 336 19.43 -9.04 2.07
C LEU A 336 17.92 -9.21 1.95
N ALA A 337 17.22 -9.25 3.07
CA ALA A 337 15.76 -9.25 3.08
C ALA A 337 15.19 -7.82 3.13
N GLN A 338 14.07 -7.62 2.44
CA GLN A 338 13.35 -6.35 2.41
C GLN A 338 11.84 -6.57 2.63
N GLY A 339 11.21 -5.60 3.27
CA GLY A 339 9.77 -5.54 3.52
C GLY A 339 8.97 -4.91 2.39
N THR A 340 9.40 -5.08 1.14
CA THR A 340 8.65 -4.64 -0.05
C THR A 340 7.27 -5.28 -0.06
N ILE A 341 6.23 -4.49 -0.22
CA ILE A 341 4.84 -4.95 -0.33
C ILE A 341 4.32 -4.78 -1.77
N TYR A 342 3.14 -5.33 -2.04
CA TYR A 342 2.62 -5.38 -3.41
C TYR A 342 2.38 -4.00 -4.06
N PRO A 343 1.85 -2.99 -3.37
CA PRO A 343 1.76 -1.63 -3.91
C PRO A 343 3.11 -1.05 -4.37
N ASP A 344 4.19 -1.25 -3.60
CA ASP A 344 5.53 -0.77 -3.96
C ASP A 344 6.01 -1.40 -5.27
N ARG A 345 5.72 -2.69 -5.46
CA ARG A 345 6.05 -3.42 -6.68
C ARG A 345 5.26 -2.92 -7.89
N ILE A 346 3.96 -2.67 -7.75
CA ILE A 346 3.10 -2.15 -8.82
C ILE A 346 3.61 -0.77 -9.26
N GLU A 347 3.90 0.12 -8.31
CA GLU A 347 4.42 1.44 -8.59
C GLU A 347 5.78 1.41 -9.32
N SER A 348 6.63 0.42 -9.03
CA SER A 348 7.92 0.24 -9.71
C SER A 348 7.80 -0.28 -11.15
N LEU A 349 6.68 -0.92 -11.51
CA LEU A 349 6.39 -1.45 -12.85
C LEU A 349 5.67 -0.44 -13.76
N ASN A 350 5.61 0.82 -13.40
CA ASN A 350 4.77 1.86 -13.99
C ASN A 350 4.83 1.91 -15.53
N ILE A 351 3.65 1.94 -16.15
CA ILE A 351 3.38 1.94 -17.60
C ILE A 351 3.98 3.17 -18.31
N THR A 352 4.13 4.30 -17.59
CA THR A 352 4.57 5.58 -18.16
C THR A 352 6.08 5.84 -18.07
N GLY A 353 6.86 4.93 -17.48
CA GLY A 353 8.32 5.08 -17.35
C GLY A 353 8.76 6.17 -16.37
N LYS A 354 7.86 6.85 -15.69
CA LYS A 354 8.17 7.80 -14.61
C LYS A 354 8.17 7.06 -13.27
N VAL A 355 9.34 6.82 -12.71
CA VAL A 355 9.49 6.31 -11.35
C VAL A 355 8.98 7.39 -10.38
N ILE A 356 7.80 7.18 -9.79
CA ILE A 356 7.18 8.15 -8.87
C ILE A 356 7.73 8.02 -7.45
N LYS A 357 8.31 6.89 -7.07
CA LYS A 357 8.91 6.66 -5.74
C LYS A 357 10.26 5.96 -5.83
N SER A 358 11.32 6.71 -5.60
CA SER A 358 12.69 6.18 -5.40
C SER A 358 12.99 5.80 -3.94
N HIS A 359 12.02 5.91 -3.03
CA HIS A 359 12.27 5.92 -1.58
C HIS A 359 12.27 4.54 -0.91
N HIS A 360 11.76 3.49 -1.57
CA HIS A 360 11.76 2.12 -1.04
C HIS A 360 12.88 1.23 -1.60
N ASN A 361 13.54 1.67 -2.66
CA ASN A 361 14.76 1.02 -3.09
C ASN A 361 15.90 1.50 -2.21
N VAL A 362 16.48 0.60 -1.43
CA VAL A 362 17.80 0.77 -0.83
C VAL A 362 18.84 0.83 -1.96
N GLY A 363 18.72 1.86 -2.79
CA GLY A 363 19.64 2.17 -3.90
C GLY A 363 21.05 2.55 -3.44
N GLY A 364 21.32 2.39 -2.14
CA GLY A 364 22.60 2.66 -1.51
C GLY A 364 23.33 1.45 -0.98
N LEU A 365 22.87 0.20 -1.26
CA LEU A 365 23.68 -0.96 -0.93
C LEU A 365 24.99 -0.89 -1.70
N PRO A 366 26.14 -1.09 -1.05
CA PRO A 366 27.40 -1.14 -1.75
C PRO A 366 27.32 -2.26 -2.77
N LYS A 367 27.58 -1.94 -4.04
CA LYS A 367 27.75 -2.95 -5.11
C LYS A 367 28.79 -4.00 -4.76
N GLU A 368 29.61 -3.71 -3.77
CA GLU A 368 30.68 -4.55 -3.23
C GLU A 368 30.20 -5.72 -2.37
N MET A 369 28.97 -5.67 -1.80
CA MET A 369 28.50 -6.75 -0.91
C MET A 369 27.92 -7.96 -1.63
N HIS A 370 27.62 -7.88 -2.93
CA HIS A 370 27.07 -8.96 -3.76
C HIS A 370 25.89 -9.74 -3.12
N LEU A 371 25.11 -9.10 -2.22
CA LEU A 371 23.96 -9.72 -1.57
C LEU A 371 22.81 -9.89 -2.58
N GLN A 372 22.19 -11.06 -2.53
CA GLN A 372 20.95 -11.32 -3.28
C GLN A 372 19.77 -10.75 -2.51
N LEU A 373 18.75 -10.30 -3.25
CA LEU A 373 17.55 -9.72 -2.64
C LEU A 373 16.53 -10.83 -2.31
N CYS A 374 15.96 -10.77 -1.11
CA CYS A 374 14.87 -11.62 -0.65
C CYS A 374 13.69 -10.75 -0.20
N GLU A 375 12.52 -10.89 -0.86
CA GLU A 375 11.31 -10.09 -0.63
C GLU A 375 10.12 -10.99 -0.32
N PRO A 376 10.00 -11.51 0.90
CA PRO A 376 9.01 -12.55 1.24
C PRO A 376 7.55 -12.10 1.09
N ILE A 377 7.26 -10.81 1.29
CA ILE A 377 5.89 -10.27 1.32
C ILE A 377 5.54 -9.40 0.11
N LYS A 378 6.32 -9.46 -0.96
CA LYS A 378 6.14 -8.64 -2.17
C LYS A 378 4.81 -8.82 -2.91
N TRP A 379 4.02 -9.81 -2.54
CA TRP A 379 2.71 -10.10 -3.10
C TRP A 379 1.55 -9.70 -2.18
N LEU A 380 1.85 -9.16 -1.00
CA LEU A 380 0.83 -8.81 -0.01
C LEU A 380 0.46 -7.32 -0.07
N PHE A 381 -0.83 -7.03 0.02
CA PHE A 381 -1.30 -5.70 0.41
C PHE A 381 -1.08 -5.47 1.91
N LYS A 382 -1.15 -4.21 2.35
CA LYS A 382 -0.86 -3.83 3.74
C LYS A 382 -1.76 -4.50 4.77
N ASP A 383 -3.04 -4.67 4.47
CA ASP A 383 -4.00 -5.38 5.30
C ASP A 383 -3.72 -6.89 5.36
N GLU A 384 -3.26 -7.48 4.24
CA GLU A 384 -2.82 -8.87 4.20
C GLU A 384 -1.56 -9.10 5.04
N VAL A 385 -0.59 -8.16 5.03
CA VAL A 385 0.59 -8.23 5.91
C VAL A 385 0.17 -8.31 7.37
N ARG A 386 -0.82 -7.51 7.80
CA ARG A 386 -1.34 -7.57 9.17
C ARG A 386 -2.04 -8.91 9.47
N ARG A 387 -2.82 -9.45 8.53
CA ARG A 387 -3.43 -10.79 8.68
C ARG A 387 -2.39 -11.89 8.80
N VAL A 388 -1.33 -11.83 7.99
CA VAL A 388 -0.19 -12.75 8.06
C VAL A 388 0.54 -12.61 9.40
N GLY A 389 0.74 -11.39 9.91
CA GLY A 389 1.31 -11.16 11.24
C GLY A 389 0.50 -11.84 12.36
N ARG A 390 -0.85 -11.77 12.31
CA ARG A 390 -1.73 -12.47 13.26
C ARG A 390 -1.62 -13.98 13.13
N SER A 391 -1.61 -14.50 11.91
CA SER A 391 -1.42 -15.94 11.63
C SER A 391 -0.07 -16.47 12.10
N LEU A 392 0.96 -15.61 12.13
CA LEU A 392 2.28 -15.92 12.70
C LEU A 392 2.30 -15.87 14.24
N GLY A 393 1.23 -15.42 14.90
CA GLY A 393 1.15 -15.28 16.35
C GLY A 393 1.86 -14.05 16.91
N MET A 394 2.08 -13.02 16.07
CA MET A 394 2.70 -11.78 16.52
C MET A 394 1.78 -10.99 17.47
N PRO A 395 2.34 -10.31 18.48
CA PRO A 395 1.57 -9.46 19.38
C PRO A 395 0.79 -8.37 18.64
N GLU A 396 -0.48 -8.14 19.03
CA GLU A 396 -1.36 -7.18 18.34
C GLU A 396 -0.80 -5.75 18.35
N HIS A 397 -0.12 -5.35 19.41
CA HIS A 397 0.49 -4.01 19.50
C HIS A 397 1.61 -3.76 18.46
N LEU A 398 2.24 -4.82 17.91
CA LEU A 398 3.17 -4.71 16.79
C LEU A 398 2.43 -4.65 15.44
N ILE A 399 1.30 -5.36 15.34
CA ILE A 399 0.52 -5.49 14.10
C ILE A 399 -0.32 -4.23 13.87
N SER A 400 -0.93 -3.68 14.93
CA SER A 400 -1.82 -2.51 14.87
C SER A 400 -1.07 -1.16 14.96
N ARG A 401 0.26 -1.17 15.00
CA ARG A 401 1.03 0.09 15.02
C ARG A 401 0.64 1.00 13.86
N HIS A 402 0.43 2.26 14.21
CA HIS A 402 0.27 3.30 13.20
C HIS A 402 1.52 3.37 12.31
N PRO A 403 1.38 3.65 11.01
CA PRO A 403 2.51 3.96 10.16
C PRO A 403 3.37 5.06 10.79
N PHE A 404 4.69 4.88 10.72
CA PHE A 404 5.64 5.87 11.20
C PHE A 404 6.66 6.11 10.09
N PRO A 405 6.95 7.38 9.73
CA PRO A 405 7.81 7.68 8.60
C PRO A 405 9.25 7.24 8.86
N GLY A 406 9.96 6.81 7.80
CA GLY A 406 11.36 6.39 7.91
C GLY A 406 12.28 7.45 8.54
N PRO A 407 12.13 8.76 8.23
CA PRO A 407 12.88 9.82 8.91
C PRO A 407 12.50 10.05 10.38
N GLY A 408 11.55 9.32 10.92
CA GLY A 408 11.09 9.45 12.30
C GLY A 408 10.47 10.81 12.59
N LEU A 409 10.73 11.33 13.78
CA LEU A 409 10.23 12.64 14.23
C LEU A 409 10.86 13.82 13.49
N ALA A 410 11.90 13.61 12.67
CA ALA A 410 12.55 14.68 11.91
C ALA A 410 11.60 15.43 10.99
N VAL A 411 10.63 14.74 10.37
CA VAL A 411 9.60 15.33 9.48
C VAL A 411 8.39 15.87 10.24
N ARG A 412 8.45 15.86 11.57
CA ARG A 412 7.45 16.44 12.47
C ARG A 412 8.02 17.58 13.34
N ILE A 413 9.26 17.99 13.08
CA ILE A 413 9.89 19.18 13.67
C ILE A 413 10.10 20.18 12.55
N LEU A 414 9.25 21.21 12.46
CA LEU A 414 9.41 22.28 11.47
C LEU A 414 10.61 23.15 11.83
N GLY A 415 11.61 23.18 10.93
CA GLY A 415 12.87 23.86 11.16
C GLY A 415 14.04 22.91 11.45
N ASP A 416 15.12 23.40 12.05
CA ASP A 416 16.30 22.59 12.41
C ASP A 416 16.01 21.63 13.55
N ILE A 417 16.78 20.54 13.58
CA ILE A 417 16.61 19.46 14.57
C ILE A 417 17.62 19.62 15.69
N THR A 418 17.13 19.63 16.93
CA THR A 418 17.96 19.64 18.14
C THR A 418 17.45 18.61 19.15
N ARG A 419 18.31 18.15 20.07
CA ARG A 419 17.93 17.22 21.13
C ARG A 419 16.75 17.72 21.96
N GLU A 420 16.72 19.03 22.25
CA GLU A 420 15.63 19.64 23.02
C GLU A 420 14.31 19.60 22.27
N LYS A 421 14.32 19.89 20.95
CA LYS A 421 13.12 19.82 20.11
C LYS A 421 12.59 18.39 19.99
N ILE A 422 13.51 17.42 19.84
CA ILE A 422 13.15 15.99 19.84
C ILE A 422 12.50 15.60 21.15
N ARG A 423 13.11 15.96 22.29
CA ARG A 423 12.54 15.69 23.62
C ARG A 423 11.12 16.25 23.77
N ILE A 424 10.93 17.53 23.41
CA ILE A 424 9.61 18.18 23.47
C ILE A 424 8.59 17.38 22.65
N LEU A 425 8.95 17.03 21.41
CA LEU A 425 8.05 16.31 20.53
C LEU A 425 7.79 14.88 21.00
N GLN A 426 8.81 14.17 21.48
CA GLN A 426 8.65 12.82 22.06
C GLN A 426 7.68 12.80 23.26
N GLU A 427 7.79 13.78 24.15
CA GLU A 427 6.90 13.90 25.31
C GLU A 427 5.45 14.21 24.88
N ALA A 428 5.28 15.16 23.95
CA ALA A 428 3.96 15.54 23.45
C ALA A 428 3.29 14.39 22.68
N ASP A 429 4.04 13.71 21.79
CA ASP A 429 3.56 12.57 21.01
C ASP A 429 3.17 11.38 21.90
N ALA A 430 3.97 11.10 22.95
CA ALA A 430 3.66 10.04 23.91
C ALA A 430 2.35 10.30 24.66
N ILE A 431 2.12 11.53 25.13
CA ILE A 431 0.87 11.93 25.79
C ILE A 431 -0.30 11.79 24.81
N TYR A 432 -0.13 12.25 23.56
CA TYR A 432 -1.17 12.18 22.56
C TYR A 432 -1.59 10.74 22.27
N ILE A 433 -0.63 9.88 21.92
CA ILE A 433 -0.89 8.47 21.59
C ILE A 433 -1.49 7.72 22.79
N GLN A 434 -1.00 7.98 24.00
CA GLN A 434 -1.55 7.34 25.21
C GLN A 434 -3.03 7.71 25.43
N ASN A 435 -3.39 8.99 25.28
CA ASN A 435 -4.78 9.41 25.44
C ASN A 435 -5.70 8.85 24.35
N LEU A 436 -5.22 8.69 23.11
CA LEU A 436 -5.98 8.01 22.04
C LEU A 436 -6.25 6.54 22.40
N ARG A 437 -5.28 5.84 22.98
CA ARG A 437 -5.44 4.46 23.44
C ARG A 437 -6.43 4.36 24.60
N GLU A 438 -6.31 5.22 25.59
CA GLU A 438 -7.23 5.28 26.74
C GLU A 438 -8.68 5.59 26.33
N ALA A 439 -8.86 6.41 25.30
CA ALA A 439 -10.16 6.72 24.72
C ALA A 439 -10.71 5.65 23.77
N GLY A 440 -9.96 4.57 23.47
CA GLY A 440 -10.36 3.52 22.53
C GLY A 440 -10.34 3.94 21.06
N LEU A 441 -9.73 5.09 20.73
CA LEU A 441 -9.70 5.67 19.38
C LEU A 441 -8.50 5.23 18.54
N TYR A 442 -7.48 4.65 19.18
CA TYR A 442 -6.21 4.35 18.50
C TYR A 442 -6.38 3.42 17.29
N ASP A 443 -7.17 2.38 17.41
CA ASP A 443 -7.34 1.38 16.34
C ASP A 443 -8.28 1.84 15.22
N GLU A 444 -9.12 2.87 15.47
CA GLU A 444 -9.98 3.50 14.47
C GLU A 444 -9.24 4.53 13.60
N ILE A 445 -8.14 5.08 14.14
CA ILE A 445 -7.29 6.07 13.49
C ILE A 445 -6.21 5.34 12.68
N TRP A 446 -6.08 5.70 11.39
CA TRP A 446 -5.06 5.10 10.53
C TRP A 446 -3.65 5.54 10.91
N GLN A 447 -3.46 6.84 11.21
CA GLN A 447 -2.19 7.42 11.68
C GLN A 447 -2.46 8.65 12.55
N ALA A 448 -1.74 8.76 13.66
CA ALA A 448 -1.72 9.94 14.51
C ALA A 448 -0.29 10.31 14.90
N GLY A 449 -0.08 11.60 15.15
CA GLY A 449 1.18 12.12 15.65
C GLY A 449 1.10 13.60 16.02
N ALA A 450 2.02 14.01 16.87
CA ALA A 450 2.25 15.40 17.22
C ALA A 450 3.31 16.01 16.27
N ILE A 451 3.19 17.30 16.00
CA ILE A 451 4.11 18.09 15.18
C ILE A 451 4.55 19.31 15.99
N LEU A 452 5.86 19.55 16.07
CA LEU A 452 6.44 20.71 16.73
C LEU A 452 6.62 21.86 15.74
N LEU A 453 5.87 22.95 15.96
CA LEU A 453 5.98 24.17 15.14
C LEU A 453 7.11 25.05 15.68
N SER A 454 8.36 24.59 15.57
CA SER A 454 9.52 25.17 16.25
C SER A 454 9.95 26.53 15.71
N GLU A 455 9.53 26.91 14.51
CA GLU A 455 9.77 28.22 13.92
C GLU A 455 8.71 29.27 14.35
N VAL A 456 7.69 28.86 15.11
CA VAL A 456 6.63 29.73 15.62
C VAL A 456 6.77 29.91 17.13
N ARG A 457 6.62 31.15 17.60
CA ARG A 457 6.54 31.47 19.03
C ARG A 457 5.12 31.91 19.39
N SER A 458 4.50 31.15 20.27
CA SER A 458 3.17 31.46 20.80
C SER A 458 3.27 32.23 22.12
N VAL A 459 2.48 33.28 22.25
CA VAL A 459 2.33 33.98 23.53
C VAL A 459 1.42 33.17 24.45
N GLY A 460 1.88 32.92 25.65
CA GLY A 460 1.11 32.32 26.73
C GLY A 460 1.18 33.15 28.00
N VAL A 461 0.31 32.83 28.96
CA VAL A 461 0.35 33.33 30.32
C VAL A 461 0.39 32.11 31.24
N MET A 462 1.50 31.94 31.95
CA MET A 462 1.69 30.86 32.93
C MET A 462 2.04 31.47 34.26
N GLY A 463 1.14 31.28 35.23
CA GLY A 463 1.15 32.10 36.43
C GLY A 463 0.85 33.57 36.09
N ASP A 464 1.61 34.51 36.65
CA ASP A 464 1.44 35.94 36.39
C ASP A 464 2.40 36.49 35.33
N GLU A 465 3.14 35.59 34.59
CA GLU A 465 4.15 35.99 33.62
C GLU A 465 3.77 35.60 32.20
N ARG A 466 4.18 36.41 31.20
CA ARG A 466 4.08 36.07 29.78
C ARG A 466 5.16 35.09 29.42
N THR A 467 4.77 34.03 28.71
CA THR A 467 5.69 33.05 28.14
C THR A 467 5.67 33.10 26.63
N TYR A 468 6.80 32.73 25.99
CA TYR A 468 6.96 32.65 24.54
C TYR A 468 7.52 31.27 24.20
N GLU A 469 6.62 30.32 23.98
CA GLU A 469 6.96 28.92 23.77
C GLU A 469 6.42 28.40 22.43
N ASN A 470 6.69 27.15 22.12
CA ASN A 470 6.30 26.57 20.84
C ASN A 470 4.86 26.05 20.90
N PRO A 471 4.09 26.17 19.80
CA PRO A 471 2.86 25.41 19.65
C PRO A 471 3.14 23.98 19.16
N ILE A 472 2.26 23.06 19.54
CA ILE A 472 2.14 21.70 19.02
C ILE A 472 0.91 21.61 18.14
N ALA A 473 1.04 21.09 16.92
CA ALA A 473 -0.09 20.64 16.12
C ALA A 473 -0.30 19.13 16.33
N LEU A 474 -1.55 18.73 16.54
CA LEU A 474 -1.96 17.32 16.57
C LEU A 474 -2.55 16.97 15.20
N ARG A 475 -2.12 15.88 14.63
CA ARG A 475 -2.65 15.33 13.38
C ARG A 475 -3.15 13.92 13.64
N ALA A 476 -4.39 13.61 13.25
CA ALA A 476 -4.91 12.27 13.15
C ALA A 476 -5.75 12.14 11.88
N VAL A 477 -5.57 11.05 11.17
CA VAL A 477 -6.29 10.80 9.91
C VAL A 477 -6.90 9.41 9.89
N THR A 478 -8.03 9.31 9.21
CA THR A 478 -8.66 8.06 8.80
C THR A 478 -8.40 7.85 7.31
N SER A 479 -8.05 6.65 6.92
CA SER A 479 -7.78 6.29 5.53
C SER A 479 -7.90 4.77 5.36
N SER A 480 -8.22 4.34 4.15
CA SER A 480 -8.17 2.92 3.76
C SER A 480 -6.88 2.54 3.04
N ASP A 481 -6.26 3.49 2.33
CA ASP A 481 -5.18 3.23 1.38
C ASP A 481 -4.01 4.22 1.42
N ALA A 482 -4.09 5.23 2.28
CA ALA A 482 -3.16 6.36 2.37
C ALA A 482 -3.11 7.29 1.13
N MET A 483 -3.83 6.99 0.06
CA MET A 483 -3.91 7.87 -1.12
C MET A 483 -4.84 9.05 -0.84
N THR A 484 -5.98 8.77 -0.23
CA THR A 484 -6.92 9.75 0.30
C THR A 484 -7.05 9.58 1.81
N ALA A 485 -7.20 10.69 2.51
CA ALA A 485 -7.40 10.66 3.96
C ALA A 485 -8.29 11.83 4.41
N ASP A 486 -9.10 11.60 5.41
CA ASP A 486 -9.81 12.64 6.12
C ASP A 486 -9.28 12.78 7.54
N PHE A 487 -9.48 13.92 8.18
CA PHE A 487 -9.10 14.06 9.58
C PHE A 487 -10.00 13.20 10.48
N ALA A 488 -9.44 12.64 11.54
CA ALA A 488 -10.20 11.86 12.50
C ALA A 488 -11.05 12.76 13.39
N HIS A 489 -12.31 12.41 13.58
CA HIS A 489 -13.23 13.13 14.47
C HIS A 489 -12.99 12.73 15.94
N ILE A 490 -11.96 13.32 16.56
CA ILE A 490 -11.67 13.10 17.99
C ILE A 490 -12.65 13.92 18.82
N PRO A 491 -13.34 13.35 19.83
CA PRO A 491 -14.21 14.08 20.74
C PRO A 491 -13.51 15.28 21.40
N TYR A 492 -14.20 16.41 21.51
CA TYR A 492 -13.62 17.64 22.07
C TYR A 492 -13.10 17.48 23.50
N GLU A 493 -13.74 16.69 24.33
CA GLU A 493 -13.29 16.37 25.69
C GLU A 493 -11.96 15.62 25.70
N VAL A 494 -11.72 14.73 24.74
CA VAL A 494 -10.44 14.02 24.58
C VAL A 494 -9.36 15.00 24.11
N LEU A 495 -9.66 15.85 23.11
CA LEU A 495 -8.73 16.91 22.67
C LEU A 495 -8.39 17.89 23.80
N ALA A 496 -9.38 18.28 24.60
CA ALA A 496 -9.17 19.16 25.74
C ALA A 496 -8.27 18.51 26.82
N LYS A 497 -8.48 17.21 27.11
CA LYS A 497 -7.63 16.44 28.02
C LYS A 497 -6.18 16.39 27.50
N ILE A 498 -5.99 16.05 26.23
CA ILE A 498 -4.67 15.97 25.57
C ILE A 498 -3.97 17.34 25.65
N SER A 499 -4.65 18.41 25.25
CA SER A 499 -4.11 19.77 25.28
C SER A 499 -3.67 20.17 26.69
N ASN A 500 -4.51 19.92 27.69
CA ASN A 500 -4.20 20.23 29.07
C ASN A 500 -2.97 19.45 29.58
N GLU A 501 -2.91 18.15 29.28
CA GLU A 501 -1.78 17.33 29.70
C GLU A 501 -0.46 17.74 29.02
N ILE A 502 -0.48 18.03 27.71
CA ILE A 502 0.71 18.49 26.98
C ILE A 502 1.22 19.81 27.58
N ILE A 503 0.35 20.81 27.72
CA ILE A 503 0.74 22.13 28.22
C ILE A 503 1.30 22.05 29.66
N ASN A 504 0.72 21.20 30.50
CA ASN A 504 1.15 21.11 31.91
C ASN A 504 2.39 20.24 32.12
N LYS A 505 2.62 19.21 31.25
CA LYS A 505 3.69 18.23 31.47
C LYS A 505 4.90 18.45 30.56
N VAL A 506 4.74 19.12 29.42
CA VAL A 506 5.81 19.30 28.43
C VAL A 506 6.35 20.73 28.48
N LYS A 507 7.54 20.89 29.09
CA LYS A 507 8.24 22.18 29.10
C LYS A 507 8.55 22.63 27.67
N GLY A 508 8.27 23.91 27.37
CA GLY A 508 8.53 24.53 26.08
C GLY A 508 7.31 24.55 25.14
N VAL A 509 6.12 24.18 25.67
CA VAL A 509 4.85 24.19 24.95
C VAL A 509 3.78 24.94 25.72
N ASN A 510 3.15 25.93 25.09
CA ASN A 510 2.05 26.69 25.68
C ASN A 510 0.77 26.71 24.84
N ARG A 511 0.74 25.99 23.71
CA ARG A 511 -0.42 25.94 22.81
C ARG A 511 -0.49 24.59 22.08
N VAL A 512 -1.72 24.09 21.95
CA VAL A 512 -2.03 22.90 21.14
C VAL A 512 -3.10 23.26 20.12
N CYS A 513 -2.90 22.84 18.86
CA CYS A 513 -3.83 22.97 17.74
C CYS A 513 -4.18 21.59 17.20
N TYR A 514 -5.33 21.44 16.54
CA TYR A 514 -5.70 20.22 15.83
C TYR A 514 -5.84 20.50 14.33
N ASP A 515 -5.15 19.73 13.49
CA ASP A 515 -5.18 19.87 12.03
C ASP A 515 -6.36 19.09 11.46
N ILE A 516 -7.32 19.82 10.85
CA ILE A 516 -8.55 19.32 10.26
C ILE A 516 -8.49 19.25 8.72
N SER A 517 -7.30 19.24 8.14
CA SER A 517 -7.15 19.21 6.68
C SER A 517 -7.30 17.80 6.12
N SER A 518 -8.01 17.66 4.98
CA SER A 518 -8.11 16.41 4.23
C SER A 518 -6.91 16.22 3.28
N LYS A 519 -6.69 14.99 2.84
CA LYS A 519 -5.75 14.65 1.75
C LYS A 519 -6.54 14.12 0.54
N PRO A 520 -6.47 14.73 -0.65
CA PRO A 520 -5.86 16.04 -0.94
C PRO A 520 -6.66 17.19 -0.31
N PRO A 521 -6.18 18.46 -0.28
CA PRO A 521 -4.91 18.92 -0.87
C PRO A 521 -3.69 18.76 0.04
N SER A 522 -3.87 18.59 1.36
CA SER A 522 -2.74 18.41 2.27
C SER A 522 -2.15 16.99 2.19
N THR A 523 -1.00 16.79 2.82
CA THR A 523 -0.40 15.48 3.03
C THR A 523 -0.73 14.94 4.44
N ILE A 524 -0.38 13.69 4.73
CA ILE A 524 -0.56 13.13 6.07
C ILE A 524 0.52 13.68 7.00
N GLU A 525 1.80 13.59 6.60
CA GLU A 525 2.90 14.24 7.31
C GLU A 525 3.01 15.70 6.88
N TRP A 526 3.56 16.55 7.73
CA TRP A 526 3.70 17.99 7.48
C TRP A 526 4.95 18.35 6.67
N GLU A 527 6.03 17.55 6.80
CA GLU A 527 7.26 17.70 6.02
C GLU A 527 7.59 16.42 5.22
#